data_510ca1718417c2947388d7ead89aa7b2
#
_entry.id   510ca1718417c2947388d7ead89aa7b2
#
_cell.length_a   1.000
_cell.length_b   1.000
_cell.length_c   1.000
_cell.angle_alpha   90.00
_cell.angle_beta   90.00
_cell.angle_gamma   90.00
#
_symmetry.space_group_name_H-M   'P 1'
#
loop_
_entity.id
_entity.type
_entity.pdbx_description
1 polymer ?
#
loop_
_entity_poly.entity_id
_entity_poly.type
_entity_poly.pdbx_seq_one_letter_code
_entity_poly.pdbx_strand_id
1 'polypeptide(L)'
;AKTIEEHYGIPMDMEWARDGVAGGMYIVQARPETVQSRAQSGAMMRYYVKDHGPEILRGISVGGAVATGTISLIEDVKDIDKFIDGSILVTTMTDPDWVPIMKKAKAIITDSGGRTSHAAIISRELGVPAIVGCGDATHVLHHMQDVTVDCSKGDAGLIYEGYAEFEVEELDLTHVPETDTKIMLNLANPTTAARWWRLPVDGVGLARMEFVIDNAIVAHPLALLRFDEVKKQKDRDAIEELTKGYEDKGEFFIETLARGLSRIAALVYPNKVIVRMSDFKTNEYAGLLGGRQFEPTEENPMIGYRGASRYYSPEY
;
A
#
# COMPACT_ATOMS: atom_id res chain seq x y z
N ALA A 1 11.70 -20.11 0.61
CA ALA A 1 11.59 -19.43 1.89
C ALA A 1 11.47 -20.44 3.03
N LYS A 2 10.35 -21.19 3.16
CA LYS A 2 10.10 -22.12 4.29
C LYS A 2 11.27 -23.07 4.58
N THR A 3 11.86 -23.70 3.56
CA THR A 3 13.02 -24.61 3.71
C THR A 3 14.22 -23.92 4.38
N ILE A 4 14.42 -22.62 4.11
CA ILE A 4 15.51 -21.84 4.71
C ILE A 4 15.18 -21.52 6.16
N GLU A 5 13.95 -21.07 6.45
CA GLU A 5 13.49 -20.82 7.82
C GLU A 5 13.53 -22.08 8.70
N GLU A 6 13.10 -23.23 8.15
CA GLU A 6 13.19 -24.53 8.83
C GLU A 6 14.64 -24.92 9.12
N HIS A 7 15.57 -24.66 8.18
CA HIS A 7 16.98 -24.96 8.36
C HIS A 7 17.64 -24.12 9.46
N TYR A 8 17.35 -22.83 9.49
CA TYR A 8 17.93 -21.90 10.50
C TYR A 8 17.13 -21.80 11.79
N GLY A 9 15.90 -22.29 11.81
CA GLY A 9 15.00 -22.26 12.98
C GLY A 9 14.52 -20.88 13.39
N ILE A 10 14.67 -19.88 12.55
CA ILE A 10 14.29 -18.47 12.78
C ILE A 10 13.74 -17.86 11.49
N PRO A 11 12.87 -16.82 11.57
CA PRO A 11 12.45 -16.06 10.41
C PRO A 11 13.62 -15.45 9.65
N MET A 12 13.60 -15.57 8.33
CA MET A 12 14.70 -15.12 7.47
C MET A 12 14.22 -14.12 6.43
N ASP A 13 14.94 -13.02 6.31
CA ASP A 13 14.86 -12.10 5.17
C ASP A 13 15.74 -12.62 4.03
N MET A 14 15.21 -12.67 2.82
CA MET A 14 15.86 -13.32 1.69
C MET A 14 15.80 -12.48 0.44
N GLU A 15 16.95 -12.36 -0.20
CA GLU A 15 17.07 -11.81 -1.55
C GLU A 15 17.18 -12.94 -2.56
N TRP A 16 16.52 -12.80 -3.68
CA TRP A 16 16.54 -13.78 -4.76
C TRP A 16 16.65 -13.11 -6.12
N ALA A 17 17.24 -13.84 -7.06
CA ALA A 17 17.32 -13.42 -8.44
C ALA A 17 16.86 -14.55 -9.36
N ARG A 18 16.24 -14.20 -10.48
CA ARG A 18 15.91 -15.11 -11.56
C ARG A 18 16.92 -14.94 -12.69
N ASP A 19 17.55 -16.03 -13.09
CA ASP A 19 18.40 -16.04 -14.27
C ASP A 19 17.57 -15.74 -15.53
N GLY A 20 17.97 -14.71 -16.26
CA GLY A 20 17.27 -14.28 -17.47
C GLY A 20 17.44 -15.25 -18.65
N VAL A 21 18.43 -16.13 -18.63
CA VAL A 21 18.73 -17.10 -19.69
C VAL A 21 18.19 -18.47 -19.36
N ALA A 22 18.55 -19.00 -18.19
CA ALA A 22 18.17 -20.36 -17.78
C ALA A 22 16.81 -20.41 -17.04
N GLY A 23 16.26 -19.26 -16.65
CA GLY A 23 14.98 -19.16 -15.93
C GLY A 23 15.01 -19.68 -14.49
N GLY A 24 16.16 -20.13 -13.97
CA GLY A 24 16.33 -20.62 -12.61
C GLY A 24 16.21 -19.53 -11.57
N MET A 25 15.65 -19.85 -10.40
CA MET A 25 15.62 -18.96 -9.24
C MET A 25 16.77 -19.28 -8.29
N TYR A 26 17.48 -18.26 -7.86
CA TYR A 26 18.63 -18.36 -6.97
C TYR A 26 18.43 -17.46 -5.76
N ILE A 27 18.74 -17.97 -4.58
CA ILE A 27 18.83 -17.14 -3.36
C ILE A 27 20.22 -16.51 -3.37
N VAL A 28 20.26 -15.19 -3.37
CA VAL A 28 21.52 -14.43 -3.42
C VAL A 28 21.94 -13.95 -2.03
N GLN A 29 20.99 -13.80 -1.12
CA GLN A 29 21.24 -13.51 0.29
C GLN A 29 20.15 -14.11 1.17
N ALA A 30 20.52 -14.52 2.38
CA ALA A 30 19.60 -14.85 3.47
C ALA A 30 20.19 -14.31 4.77
N ARG A 31 19.41 -13.59 5.55
CA ARG A 31 19.79 -13.02 6.85
C ARG A 31 18.66 -13.17 7.86
N PRO A 32 18.95 -13.29 9.17
CA PRO A 32 17.91 -13.30 10.20
C PRO A 32 17.03 -12.05 10.11
N GLU A 33 15.72 -12.24 10.12
CA GLU A 33 14.76 -11.14 10.28
C GLU A 33 14.79 -10.69 11.75
N THR A 34 15.11 -9.42 12.00
CA THR A 34 15.41 -8.95 13.36
C THR A 34 14.37 -8.02 13.96
N VAL A 35 13.46 -7.48 13.16
CA VAL A 35 12.52 -6.43 13.59
C VAL A 35 11.12 -6.98 13.83
N GLN A 36 10.57 -7.69 12.88
CA GLN A 36 9.22 -8.28 12.99
C GLN A 36 9.19 -9.43 14.00
N SER A 37 10.27 -10.22 14.09
CA SER A 37 10.38 -11.31 15.05
C SER A 37 10.54 -10.83 16.51
N ARG A 38 11.08 -9.63 16.71
CA ARG A 38 11.18 -9.01 18.05
C ARG A 38 9.91 -8.31 18.49
N ALA A 39 8.98 -8.04 17.60
CA ALA A 39 7.65 -7.54 17.91
C ALA A 39 6.80 -8.65 18.58
N GLN A 40 7.24 -9.12 19.75
CA GLN A 40 6.62 -10.21 20.52
C GLN A 40 5.31 -9.80 21.21
N SER A 41 4.91 -8.54 21.16
CA SER A 41 3.65 -8.15 21.77
C SER A 41 2.48 -8.41 20.80
N GLY A 42 1.54 -9.23 21.21
CA GLY A 42 0.21 -9.34 20.58
C GLY A 42 -0.58 -8.02 20.63
N ALA A 43 0.09 -6.94 20.88
CA ALA A 43 -0.48 -5.59 20.96
C ALA A 43 -0.43 -4.89 19.61
N MET A 44 -1.54 -4.33 19.22
CA MET A 44 -1.68 -3.49 18.04
C MET A 44 -1.79 -2.02 18.49
N MET A 45 -0.83 -1.18 18.07
CA MET A 45 -0.89 0.24 18.37
C MET A 45 -1.79 0.95 17.37
N ARG A 46 -2.73 1.73 17.88
CA ARG A 46 -3.66 2.54 17.08
C ARG A 46 -3.49 4.01 17.45
N TYR A 47 -3.34 4.85 16.44
CA TYR A 47 -3.10 6.27 16.61
C TYR A 47 -4.33 7.08 16.21
N TYR A 48 -4.73 8.02 17.05
CA TYR A 48 -5.85 8.93 16.81
C TYR A 48 -5.35 10.36 16.92
N VAL A 49 -5.20 11.03 15.79
CA VAL A 49 -4.89 12.46 15.76
C VAL A 49 -6.17 13.22 16.08
N LYS A 50 -6.14 14.01 17.18
CA LYS A 50 -7.30 14.76 17.70
C LYS A 50 -7.36 16.16 17.14
N ASP A 51 -6.24 16.88 17.22
CA ASP A 51 -6.12 18.24 16.72
C ASP A 51 -4.77 18.40 16.03
N HIS A 52 -4.75 19.11 14.90
CA HIS A 52 -3.56 19.31 14.10
C HIS A 52 -3.59 20.66 13.37
N GLY A 53 -2.43 21.21 13.07
CA GLY A 53 -2.27 22.34 12.19
C GLY A 53 -2.65 22.06 10.72
N PRO A 54 -2.48 23.05 9.86
CA PRO A 54 -2.71 22.88 8.43
C PRO A 54 -1.90 21.71 7.84
N GLU A 55 -2.49 21.00 6.88
CA GLU A 55 -1.75 20.05 6.05
C GLU A 55 -0.77 20.83 5.14
N ILE A 56 0.52 20.50 5.23
CA ILE A 56 1.57 21.12 4.42
C ILE A 56 1.82 20.30 3.16
N LEU A 57 1.98 19.00 3.32
CA LEU A 57 2.34 18.06 2.26
C LEU A 57 1.71 16.69 2.49
N ARG A 58 1.69 15.91 1.42
CA ARG A 58 1.30 14.50 1.45
C ARG A 58 2.19 13.64 0.58
N GLY A 59 2.23 12.35 0.89
CA GLY A 59 2.94 11.34 0.12
C GLY A 59 2.41 9.95 0.42
N ILE A 60 3.21 8.95 0.12
CA ILE A 60 2.88 7.55 0.37
C ILE A 60 3.27 7.20 1.81
N SER A 61 2.31 6.74 2.58
CA SER A 61 2.51 6.29 3.96
C SER A 61 3.31 4.98 4.03
N VAL A 62 4.29 4.96 4.92
CA VAL A 62 5.06 3.77 5.30
C VAL A 62 4.97 3.60 6.81
N GLY A 63 4.43 2.47 7.23
CA GLY A 63 4.08 2.22 8.62
C GLY A 63 2.65 2.65 8.95
N GLY A 64 2.34 2.84 10.23
CA GLY A 64 1.00 3.19 10.72
C GLY A 64 1.02 4.11 11.93
N ALA A 65 2.18 4.64 12.29
CA ALA A 65 2.40 5.48 13.46
C ALA A 65 2.29 6.97 13.13
N VAL A 66 2.15 7.75 14.19
CA VAL A 66 2.23 9.22 14.16
C VAL A 66 3.50 9.63 14.93
N ALA A 67 4.22 10.58 14.38
CA ALA A 67 5.41 11.14 15.03
C ALA A 67 5.40 12.67 14.94
N THR A 68 5.78 13.31 16.04
CA THR A 68 6.00 14.76 16.09
C THR A 68 7.47 15.05 16.32
N GLY A 69 7.98 16.08 15.69
CA GLY A 69 9.37 16.45 15.85
C GLY A 69 9.77 17.65 15.01
N THR A 70 10.97 18.09 15.25
CA THR A 70 11.63 19.16 14.49
C THR A 70 12.35 18.56 13.28
N ILE A 71 12.33 19.24 12.16
CA ILE A 71 12.95 18.79 10.92
C ILE A 71 14.47 18.93 10.95
N SER A 72 15.18 17.88 10.58
CA SER A 72 16.55 17.92 10.08
C SER A 72 16.54 17.73 8.57
N LEU A 73 16.71 18.83 7.83
CA LEU A 73 16.84 18.81 6.39
C LEU A 73 18.29 18.47 6.01
N ILE A 74 18.51 17.33 5.39
CA ILE A 74 19.82 16.85 4.94
C ILE A 74 19.71 16.49 3.46
N GLU A 75 20.42 17.21 2.61
CA GLU A 75 20.35 17.02 1.16
C GLU A 75 21.45 16.09 0.62
N ASP A 76 22.61 16.09 1.25
CA ASP A 76 23.76 15.26 0.84
C ASP A 76 24.20 14.36 2.02
N VAL A 77 24.56 13.12 1.71
CA VAL A 77 25.09 12.14 2.67
C VAL A 77 26.35 12.65 3.40
N LYS A 78 27.10 13.56 2.77
CA LYS A 78 28.29 14.19 3.40
C LYS A 78 27.92 15.08 4.59
N ASP A 79 26.68 15.53 4.68
CA ASP A 79 26.17 16.39 5.75
C ASP A 79 25.47 15.59 6.87
N ILE A 80 25.62 14.29 6.86
CA ILE A 80 24.99 13.37 7.83
C ILE A 80 25.30 13.75 9.29
N ASP A 81 26.48 14.28 9.54
CA ASP A 81 26.91 14.73 10.88
C ASP A 81 26.10 15.93 11.41
N LYS A 82 25.37 16.63 10.53
CA LYS A 82 24.47 17.72 10.92
C LYS A 82 23.10 17.23 11.37
N PHE A 83 22.82 15.93 11.24
CA PHE A 83 21.55 15.37 11.67
C PHE A 83 21.38 15.44 13.17
N ILE A 84 20.24 15.92 13.63
CA ILE A 84 19.89 16.02 15.05
C ILE A 84 19.19 14.73 15.47
N ASP A 85 19.79 14.00 16.41
CA ASP A 85 19.22 12.75 16.92
C ASP A 85 17.80 12.96 17.47
N GLY A 86 16.86 12.12 17.04
CA GLY A 86 15.46 12.21 17.44
C GLY A 86 14.64 13.27 16.68
N SER A 87 15.19 13.87 15.64
CA SER A 87 14.45 14.76 14.71
C SER A 87 13.76 13.97 13.59
N ILE A 88 13.04 14.68 12.72
CA ILE A 88 12.43 14.14 11.49
C ILE A 88 13.39 14.39 10.34
N LEU A 89 13.87 13.32 9.73
CA LEU A 89 14.74 13.39 8.56
C LEU A 89 13.95 13.80 7.32
N VAL A 90 14.38 14.86 6.64
CA VAL A 90 13.87 15.27 5.33
C VAL A 90 15.01 15.26 4.33
N THR A 91 14.82 14.56 3.21
CA THR A 91 15.82 14.45 2.14
C THR A 91 15.17 14.14 0.80
N THR A 92 15.90 14.32 -0.30
CA THR A 92 15.39 13.99 -1.64
C THR A 92 15.14 12.49 -1.80
N MET A 93 16.10 11.65 -1.39
CA MET A 93 16.03 10.19 -1.43
C MET A 93 17.08 9.61 -0.48
N THR A 94 16.95 8.33 -0.15
CA THR A 94 17.94 7.62 0.67
C THR A 94 18.56 6.45 -0.08
N ASP A 95 19.78 6.10 0.32
CA ASP A 95 20.54 4.91 -0.05
C ASP A 95 21.13 4.25 1.21
N PRO A 96 21.89 3.15 1.12
CA PRO A 96 22.44 2.46 2.29
C PRO A 96 23.30 3.31 3.23
N ASP A 97 23.92 4.37 2.75
CA ASP A 97 24.79 5.23 3.56
C ASP A 97 23.98 6.10 4.56
N TRP A 98 22.66 6.25 4.32
CA TRP A 98 21.75 7.00 5.20
C TRP A 98 21.27 6.20 6.43
N VAL A 99 21.44 4.88 6.44
CA VAL A 99 20.92 4.00 7.50
C VAL A 99 21.32 4.44 8.92
N PRO A 100 22.54 4.93 9.18
CA PRO A 100 22.94 5.37 10.52
C PRO A 100 22.05 6.48 11.10
N ILE A 101 21.64 7.49 10.31
CA ILE A 101 20.76 8.55 10.79
C ILE A 101 19.28 8.15 10.71
N MET A 102 18.89 7.31 9.76
CA MET A 102 17.53 6.77 9.71
C MET A 102 17.16 6.02 10.99
N LYS A 103 18.12 5.32 11.63
CA LYS A 103 17.93 4.65 12.93
C LYS A 103 17.67 5.60 14.08
N LYS A 104 18.11 6.85 13.96
CA LYS A 104 18.00 7.88 14.98
C LYS A 104 16.82 8.82 14.74
N ALA A 105 16.23 8.78 13.54
CA ALA A 105 15.11 9.60 13.15
C ALA A 105 13.81 9.14 13.82
N LYS A 106 12.97 10.09 14.25
CA LYS A 106 11.60 9.81 14.69
C LYS A 106 10.64 9.52 13.54
N ALA A 107 10.90 10.13 12.39
CA ALA A 107 10.18 9.90 11.13
C ALA A 107 11.08 10.26 9.95
N ILE A 108 10.72 9.81 8.75
CA ILE A 108 11.48 10.06 7.52
C ILE A 108 10.54 10.59 6.46
N ILE A 109 10.95 11.65 5.76
CA ILE A 109 10.21 12.25 4.64
C ILE A 109 11.14 12.32 3.45
N THR A 110 10.67 11.86 2.28
CA THR A 110 11.46 11.95 1.04
C THR A 110 10.66 12.54 -0.11
N ASP A 111 11.33 13.33 -0.97
CA ASP A 111 10.73 13.84 -2.20
C ASP A 111 10.42 12.71 -3.15
N SER A 112 11.38 11.83 -3.36
CA SER A 112 11.29 10.72 -4.30
C SER A 112 11.08 9.40 -3.58
N GLY A 113 10.54 8.44 -4.32
CA GLY A 113 10.40 7.06 -3.85
C GLY A 113 8.96 6.57 -3.85
N GLY A 114 8.84 5.26 -3.79
CA GLY A 114 7.58 4.54 -3.69
C GLY A 114 7.63 3.50 -2.58
N ARG A 115 6.65 2.61 -2.55
CA ARG A 115 6.54 1.54 -1.51
C ARG A 115 7.71 0.57 -1.46
N THR A 116 8.50 0.50 -2.52
CA THR A 116 9.68 -0.36 -2.69
C THR A 116 10.98 0.41 -2.72
N SER A 117 10.97 1.72 -2.44
CA SER A 117 12.19 2.52 -2.34
C SER A 117 13.00 2.13 -1.10
N HIS A 118 14.30 2.42 -1.11
CA HIS A 118 15.18 2.19 0.03
C HIS A 118 14.64 2.82 1.32
N ALA A 119 14.20 4.09 1.27
CA ALA A 119 13.57 4.75 2.41
C ALA A 119 12.40 3.94 2.98
N ALA A 120 11.50 3.46 2.11
CA ALA A 120 10.33 2.71 2.53
C ALA A 120 10.67 1.33 3.13
N ILE A 121 11.64 0.62 2.56
CA ILE A 121 12.07 -0.69 3.04
C ILE A 121 12.71 -0.56 4.41
N ILE A 122 13.72 0.30 4.53
CA ILE A 122 14.47 0.47 5.78
C ILE A 122 13.58 1.06 6.89
N SER A 123 12.68 2.01 6.56
CA SER A 123 11.74 2.53 7.56
C SER A 123 10.85 1.44 8.15
N ARG A 124 10.36 0.48 7.33
CA ARG A 124 9.61 -0.68 7.83
C ARG A 124 10.47 -1.58 8.72
N GLU A 125 11.70 -1.85 8.31
CA GLU A 125 12.65 -2.65 9.10
C GLU A 125 12.96 -2.01 10.45
N LEU A 126 13.13 -0.69 10.48
CA LEU A 126 13.40 0.06 11.69
C LEU A 126 12.17 0.32 12.56
N GLY A 127 10.96 0.13 12.03
CA GLY A 127 9.72 0.51 12.69
C GLY A 127 9.51 2.03 12.78
N VAL A 128 10.21 2.81 11.96
CA VAL A 128 10.13 4.28 11.92
C VAL A 128 9.08 4.68 10.87
N PRO A 129 8.07 5.51 11.21
CA PRO A 129 7.10 5.98 10.23
C PRO A 129 7.79 6.82 9.15
N ALA A 130 7.39 6.63 7.89
CA ALA A 130 7.92 7.46 6.82
C ALA A 130 6.84 7.86 5.81
N ILE A 131 7.05 9.01 5.18
CA ILE A 131 6.26 9.47 4.05
C ILE A 131 7.21 9.64 2.87
N VAL A 132 6.98 8.86 1.82
CA VAL A 132 7.84 8.86 0.63
C VAL A 132 7.10 9.38 -0.60
N GLY A 133 7.85 9.96 -1.54
CA GLY A 133 7.26 10.46 -2.78
C GLY A 133 6.42 11.73 -2.59
N CYS A 134 6.86 12.64 -1.71
CA CYS A 134 6.18 13.92 -1.47
C CYS A 134 6.35 14.93 -2.61
N GLY A 135 7.31 14.70 -3.51
CA GLY A 135 7.59 15.57 -4.65
C GLY A 135 8.62 16.66 -4.35
N ASP A 136 8.33 17.53 -3.41
CA ASP A 136 9.11 18.74 -3.13
C ASP A 136 9.26 19.05 -1.63
N ALA A 137 9.28 18.03 -0.78
CA ALA A 137 9.41 18.19 0.67
C ALA A 137 10.66 18.96 1.08
N THR A 138 11.79 18.76 0.39
CA THR A 138 13.04 19.49 0.64
C THR A 138 12.96 20.98 0.34
N HIS A 139 12.02 21.42 -0.49
CA HIS A 139 11.81 22.83 -0.84
C HIS A 139 10.74 23.50 0.02
N VAL A 140 9.72 22.74 0.42
CA VAL A 140 8.56 23.25 1.18
C VAL A 140 8.82 23.24 2.67
N LEU A 141 9.50 22.21 3.17
CA LEU A 141 9.82 22.07 4.59
C LEU A 141 11.17 22.71 4.93
N HIS A 142 11.27 23.29 6.10
CA HIS A 142 12.46 24.03 6.50
C HIS A 142 13.19 23.35 7.68
N HIS A 143 14.51 23.44 7.69
CA HIS A 143 15.31 22.97 8.81
C HIS A 143 14.86 23.66 10.10
N MET A 144 14.75 22.88 11.20
CA MET A 144 14.24 23.32 12.50
C MET A 144 12.75 23.67 12.53
N GLN A 145 11.97 23.38 11.50
CA GLN A 145 10.51 23.51 11.52
C GLN A 145 9.89 22.37 12.34
N ASP A 146 8.92 22.69 13.18
CA ASP A 146 8.13 21.70 13.90
C ASP A 146 7.00 21.16 13.04
N VAL A 147 6.90 19.83 12.96
CA VAL A 147 5.87 19.17 12.15
C VAL A 147 5.37 17.89 12.81
N THR A 148 4.23 17.43 12.33
CA THR A 148 3.67 16.12 12.61
C THR A 148 3.61 15.27 11.35
N VAL A 149 4.14 14.06 11.44
CA VAL A 149 4.10 13.02 10.40
C VAL A 149 3.02 12.02 10.78
N ASP A 150 1.94 11.97 10.01
CA ASP A 150 0.81 11.05 10.26
C ASP A 150 0.75 9.97 9.19
N CYS A 151 1.12 8.74 9.57
CA CYS A 151 1.00 7.54 8.77
C CYS A 151 -0.20 6.67 9.16
N SER A 152 -1.10 7.14 10.03
CA SER A 152 -2.24 6.37 10.55
C SER A 152 -3.41 6.29 9.58
N LYS A 153 -3.50 7.19 8.58
CA LYS A 153 -4.64 7.36 7.67
C LYS A 153 -4.69 6.39 6.48
N GLY A 154 -3.97 5.29 6.52
CA GLY A 154 -3.97 4.30 5.44
C GLY A 154 -2.80 4.51 4.47
N ASP A 155 -3.09 4.59 3.18
CA ASP A 155 -2.08 4.68 2.13
C ASP A 155 -1.47 6.08 1.98
N ALA A 156 -2.22 7.11 2.38
CA ALA A 156 -1.74 8.48 2.38
C ALA A 156 -1.04 8.81 3.69
N GLY A 157 0.19 9.30 3.59
CA GLY A 157 0.91 9.94 4.67
C GLY A 157 0.71 11.44 4.60
N LEU A 158 0.43 12.08 5.74
CA LEU A 158 0.12 13.50 5.84
C LEU A 158 1.14 14.20 6.73
N ILE A 159 1.55 15.38 6.34
CA ILE A 159 2.47 16.22 7.11
C ILE A 159 1.71 17.47 7.51
N TYR A 160 1.62 17.70 8.81
CA TYR A 160 0.94 18.86 9.39
C TYR A 160 1.94 19.83 10.00
N GLU A 161 1.60 21.11 9.98
CA GLU A 161 2.34 22.15 10.67
C GLU A 161 2.24 22.01 12.20
N GLY A 162 3.36 22.14 12.88
CA GLY A 162 3.43 22.08 14.34
C GLY A 162 3.22 20.66 14.91
N TYR A 163 3.08 20.61 16.21
CA TYR A 163 2.86 19.38 16.96
C TYR A 163 1.36 19.12 17.12
N ALA A 164 0.87 18.05 16.50
CA ALA A 164 -0.49 17.59 16.69
C ALA A 164 -0.68 16.90 18.03
N GLU A 165 -1.86 17.03 18.60
CA GLU A 165 -2.31 16.19 19.72
C GLU A 165 -2.80 14.85 19.19
N PHE A 166 -2.26 13.75 19.67
CA PHE A 166 -2.72 12.42 19.33
C PHE A 166 -2.72 11.47 20.51
N GLU A 167 -3.63 10.52 20.50
CA GLU A 167 -3.69 9.41 21.44
C GLU A 167 -3.15 8.14 20.81
N VAL A 168 -2.54 7.32 21.63
CA VAL A 168 -2.08 5.99 21.26
C VAL A 168 -2.83 4.99 22.10
N GLU A 169 -3.62 4.13 21.43
CA GLU A 169 -4.33 3.02 22.04
C GLU A 169 -3.57 1.73 21.78
N GLU A 170 -3.23 1.01 22.85
CA GLU A 170 -2.67 -0.33 22.75
C GLU A 170 -3.79 -1.36 22.83
N LEU A 171 -4.03 -2.07 21.72
CA LEU A 171 -5.00 -3.15 21.66
C LEU A 171 -4.30 -4.46 22.00
N ASP A 172 -4.60 -5.02 23.17
CA ASP A 172 -4.16 -6.37 23.53
C ASP A 172 -4.98 -7.41 22.77
N LEU A 173 -4.35 -8.11 21.84
CA LEU A 173 -4.94 -9.16 21.03
C LEU A 173 -4.70 -10.57 21.60
N THR A 174 -4.06 -10.69 22.76
CA THR A 174 -3.72 -11.99 23.36
C THR A 174 -4.91 -12.64 24.06
N HIS A 175 -5.88 -11.84 24.51
CA HIS A 175 -7.03 -12.29 25.29
C HIS A 175 -8.38 -12.00 24.58
N VAL A 176 -8.49 -12.40 23.31
CA VAL A 176 -9.77 -12.25 22.59
C VAL A 176 -10.63 -13.47 22.89
N PRO A 177 -11.85 -13.31 23.43
CA PRO A 177 -12.73 -14.44 23.74
C PRO A 177 -13.16 -15.16 22.46
N GLU A 178 -13.16 -16.47 22.51
CA GLU A 178 -13.78 -17.29 21.45
C GLU A 178 -15.31 -17.06 21.44
N THR A 179 -15.88 -16.92 20.25
CA THR A 179 -17.30 -16.71 20.06
C THR A 179 -17.89 -17.78 19.16
N ASP A 180 -19.14 -18.18 19.43
CA ASP A 180 -19.86 -19.12 18.55
C ASP A 180 -20.16 -18.51 17.17
N THR A 181 -20.28 -17.20 17.11
CA THR A 181 -20.49 -16.45 15.86
C THR A 181 -19.15 -16.04 15.27
N LYS A 182 -18.94 -16.36 14.00
CA LYS A 182 -17.71 -16.00 13.29
C LYS A 182 -17.60 -14.50 13.07
N ILE A 183 -16.45 -13.97 13.48
CA ILE A 183 -16.09 -12.57 13.26
C ILE A 183 -15.23 -12.46 12.01
N MET A 184 -15.72 -11.79 10.98
CA MET A 184 -15.06 -11.68 9.69
C MET A 184 -14.80 -10.22 9.32
N LEU A 185 -13.66 -9.97 8.66
CA LEU A 185 -13.29 -8.62 8.20
C LEU A 185 -14.02 -8.25 6.91
N ASN A 186 -14.30 -6.96 6.76
CA ASN A 186 -14.58 -6.35 5.46
C ASN A 186 -13.30 -5.66 4.96
N LEU A 187 -12.70 -6.17 3.89
CA LEU A 187 -11.48 -5.64 3.30
C LEU A 187 -11.73 -5.17 1.87
N ALA A 188 -11.30 -3.96 1.60
CA ALA A 188 -11.43 -3.36 0.28
C ALA A 188 -10.06 -3.29 -0.43
N ASN A 189 -9.03 -2.82 0.26
CA ASN A 189 -7.73 -2.53 -0.33
C ASN A 189 -6.70 -3.62 0.00
N PRO A 190 -6.18 -4.36 -1.02
CA PRO A 190 -5.19 -5.41 -0.81
C PRO A 190 -3.87 -4.91 -0.20
N THR A 191 -3.50 -3.65 -0.43
CA THR A 191 -2.24 -3.11 0.10
C THR A 191 -2.30 -2.82 1.59
N THR A 192 -3.48 -2.51 2.13
CA THR A 192 -3.68 -2.30 3.56
C THR A 192 -4.01 -3.59 4.31
N ALA A 193 -4.34 -4.66 3.59
CA ALA A 193 -4.70 -5.95 4.19
C ALA A 193 -3.63 -6.45 5.18
N ALA A 194 -2.35 -6.29 4.86
CA ALA A 194 -1.24 -6.69 5.71
C ALA A 194 -1.20 -5.99 7.09
N ARG A 195 -1.91 -4.89 7.31
CA ARG A 195 -2.03 -4.25 8.63
C ARG A 195 -2.90 -5.05 9.60
N TRP A 196 -3.80 -5.88 9.06
CA TRP A 196 -4.85 -6.55 9.82
C TRP A 196 -4.57 -8.03 10.06
N TRP A 197 -3.42 -8.57 9.60
CA TRP A 197 -3.09 -9.99 9.70
C TRP A 197 -3.02 -10.54 11.14
N ARG A 198 -2.78 -9.64 12.12
CA ARG A 198 -2.73 -10.01 13.54
C ARG A 198 -4.08 -10.09 14.22
N LEU A 199 -5.14 -9.59 13.57
CA LEU A 199 -6.47 -9.66 14.16
C LEU A 199 -6.94 -11.11 14.21
N PRO A 200 -7.44 -11.57 15.36
CA PRO A 200 -7.99 -12.91 15.52
C PRO A 200 -9.37 -13.00 14.88
N VAL A 201 -9.40 -13.21 13.58
CA VAL A 201 -10.63 -13.25 12.79
C VAL A 201 -10.81 -14.58 12.09
N ASP A 202 -12.06 -14.96 11.87
CA ASP A 202 -12.45 -16.21 11.21
C ASP A 202 -12.38 -16.14 9.68
N GLY A 203 -11.97 -15.00 9.12
CA GLY A 203 -11.84 -14.85 7.68
C GLY A 203 -12.20 -13.45 7.18
N VAL A 204 -12.42 -13.34 5.88
CA VAL A 204 -12.90 -12.11 5.22
C VAL A 204 -14.31 -12.32 4.71
N GLY A 205 -15.26 -11.58 5.30
CA GLY A 205 -16.69 -11.64 4.96
C GLY A 205 -17.06 -10.83 3.72
N LEU A 206 -16.25 -9.82 3.38
CA LEU A 206 -16.43 -9.03 2.17
C LEU A 206 -15.09 -8.50 1.66
N ALA A 207 -14.58 -9.07 0.57
CA ALA A 207 -13.53 -8.48 -0.24
C ALA A 207 -14.14 -7.82 -1.49
N ARG A 208 -13.85 -6.53 -1.67
CA ARG A 208 -14.39 -5.74 -2.79
C ARG A 208 -13.39 -5.68 -3.93
N MET A 209 -13.68 -6.38 -5.03
CA MET A 209 -12.80 -6.38 -6.19
C MET A 209 -12.70 -5.02 -6.90
N GLU A 210 -13.68 -4.15 -6.72
CA GLU A 210 -13.72 -2.80 -7.29
C GLU A 210 -12.47 -1.98 -6.94
N PHE A 211 -11.94 -2.14 -5.72
CA PHE A 211 -10.70 -1.46 -5.32
C PHE A 211 -9.47 -1.92 -6.09
N VAL A 212 -9.42 -3.19 -6.50
CA VAL A 212 -8.35 -3.67 -7.37
C VAL A 212 -8.52 -3.11 -8.77
N ILE A 213 -9.77 -3.05 -9.26
CA ILE A 213 -10.08 -2.51 -10.58
C ILE A 213 -9.71 -1.02 -10.65
N ASP A 214 -10.13 -0.21 -9.66
CA ASP A 214 -9.87 1.23 -9.64
C ASP A 214 -8.38 1.60 -9.49
N ASN A 215 -7.64 0.83 -8.70
CA ASN A 215 -6.29 1.24 -8.30
C ASN A 215 -5.16 0.51 -9.02
N ALA A 216 -5.41 -0.67 -9.57
CA ALA A 216 -4.38 -1.48 -10.22
C ALA A 216 -4.67 -1.78 -11.69
N ILE A 217 -5.94 -1.98 -12.04
CA ILE A 217 -6.33 -2.28 -13.43
C ILE A 217 -6.62 -0.98 -14.19
N VAL A 218 -7.33 -0.04 -13.60
CA VAL A 218 -7.74 1.31 -14.07
C VAL A 218 -8.34 1.37 -15.47
N ALA A 219 -8.50 0.25 -16.16
CA ALA A 219 -9.05 0.13 -17.51
C ALA A 219 -10.38 -0.63 -17.50
N HIS A 220 -11.28 -0.22 -18.38
CA HIS A 220 -12.57 -0.89 -18.57
C HIS A 220 -12.38 -2.31 -19.13
N PRO A 221 -13.04 -3.37 -18.62
CA PRO A 221 -12.87 -4.73 -19.11
C PRO A 221 -13.08 -4.87 -20.62
N LEU A 222 -14.15 -4.27 -21.16
CA LEU A 222 -14.39 -4.30 -22.60
C LEU A 222 -13.38 -3.50 -23.42
N ALA A 223 -12.75 -2.46 -22.84
CA ALA A 223 -11.68 -1.73 -23.50
C ALA A 223 -10.40 -2.56 -23.63
N LEU A 224 -10.19 -3.52 -22.72
CA LEU A 224 -9.11 -4.48 -22.81
C LEU A 224 -9.44 -5.59 -23.83
N LEU A 225 -10.65 -6.16 -23.77
CA LEU A 225 -11.07 -7.25 -24.66
C LEU A 225 -11.30 -6.81 -26.12
N ARG A 226 -11.80 -5.58 -26.31
CA ARG A 226 -12.11 -4.98 -27.62
C ARG A 226 -11.22 -3.77 -27.87
N PHE A 227 -9.93 -3.93 -27.64
CA PHE A 227 -8.97 -2.83 -27.69
C PHE A 227 -8.98 -2.06 -29.01
N ASP A 228 -9.17 -2.75 -30.13
CA ASP A 228 -9.22 -2.13 -31.44
C ASP A 228 -10.42 -1.19 -31.64
N GLU A 229 -11.47 -1.35 -30.85
CA GLU A 229 -12.66 -0.51 -30.88
C GLU A 229 -12.49 0.78 -30.04
N VAL A 230 -11.43 0.91 -29.23
CA VAL A 230 -11.19 2.10 -28.39
C VAL A 230 -10.91 3.32 -29.28
N LYS A 231 -11.80 4.32 -29.23
CA LYS A 231 -11.79 5.46 -30.17
C LYS A 231 -10.77 6.54 -29.83
N LYS A 232 -10.55 6.80 -28.53
CA LYS A 232 -9.66 7.87 -28.10
C LYS A 232 -8.21 7.40 -28.09
N GLN A 233 -7.34 8.06 -28.87
CA GLN A 233 -5.93 7.72 -28.94
C GLN A 233 -5.24 7.78 -27.58
N LYS A 234 -5.53 8.81 -26.76
CA LYS A 234 -4.98 8.94 -25.41
C LYS A 234 -5.30 7.73 -24.52
N ASP A 235 -6.53 7.19 -24.61
CA ASP A 235 -6.93 6.01 -23.84
C ASP A 235 -6.24 4.74 -24.39
N ARG A 236 -6.04 4.64 -25.71
CA ARG A 236 -5.28 3.55 -26.33
C ARG A 236 -3.83 3.54 -25.84
N ASP A 237 -3.14 4.68 -25.95
CA ASP A 237 -1.74 4.82 -25.53
C ASP A 237 -1.57 4.46 -24.05
N ALA A 238 -2.50 4.91 -23.21
CA ALA A 238 -2.49 4.61 -21.77
C ALA A 238 -2.72 3.11 -21.49
N ILE A 239 -3.65 2.46 -22.22
CA ILE A 239 -3.90 1.02 -22.12
C ILE A 239 -2.69 0.22 -22.61
N GLU A 240 -2.04 0.60 -23.69
CA GLU A 240 -0.84 -0.06 -24.20
C GLU A 240 0.30 -0.02 -23.19
N GLU A 241 0.57 1.15 -22.60
CA GLU A 241 1.61 1.27 -21.57
C GLU A 241 1.26 0.46 -20.33
N LEU A 242 -0.01 0.49 -19.89
CA LEU A 242 -0.52 -0.25 -18.74
C LEU A 242 -0.37 -1.77 -18.90
N THR A 243 -0.64 -2.27 -20.11
CA THR A 243 -0.62 -3.71 -20.45
C THR A 243 0.71 -4.17 -21.04
N LYS A 244 1.74 -3.34 -20.96
CA LYS A 244 3.07 -3.67 -21.47
C LYS A 244 3.61 -4.97 -20.86
N GLY A 245 4.00 -5.89 -21.74
CA GLY A 245 4.47 -7.22 -21.35
C GLY A 245 3.39 -8.31 -21.33
N TYR A 246 2.15 -7.97 -21.68
CA TYR A 246 1.07 -8.92 -21.91
C TYR A 246 0.73 -8.98 -23.39
N GLU A 247 0.71 -10.18 -23.97
CA GLU A 247 0.25 -10.39 -25.33
C GLU A 247 -1.29 -10.22 -25.43
N ASP A 248 -1.99 -10.76 -24.44
CA ASP A 248 -3.43 -10.60 -24.26
C ASP A 248 -3.73 -9.60 -23.14
N LYS A 249 -4.45 -8.54 -23.45
CA LYS A 249 -4.86 -7.52 -22.49
C LYS A 249 -5.91 -8.04 -21.50
N GLY A 250 -6.67 -9.07 -21.88
CA GLY A 250 -7.58 -9.78 -20.97
C GLY A 250 -6.82 -10.51 -19.86
N GLU A 251 -5.70 -11.16 -20.19
CA GLU A 251 -4.83 -11.79 -19.20
C GLU A 251 -4.26 -10.78 -18.19
N PHE A 252 -3.92 -9.57 -18.63
CA PHE A 252 -3.53 -8.51 -17.70
C PHE A 252 -4.61 -8.25 -16.64
N PHE A 253 -5.89 -8.18 -17.04
CA PHE A 253 -7.00 -7.99 -16.12
C PHE A 253 -7.10 -9.15 -15.13
N ILE A 254 -7.10 -10.38 -15.64
CA ILE A 254 -7.23 -11.60 -14.84
C ILE A 254 -6.09 -11.71 -13.82
N GLU A 255 -4.85 -11.58 -14.26
CA GLU A 255 -3.69 -11.70 -13.37
C GLU A 255 -3.62 -10.59 -12.33
N THR A 256 -3.88 -9.34 -12.73
CA THR A 256 -3.84 -8.21 -11.81
C THR A 256 -4.92 -8.33 -10.74
N LEU A 257 -6.13 -8.74 -11.12
CA LEU A 257 -7.22 -9.01 -10.20
C LEU A 257 -6.88 -10.19 -9.28
N ALA A 258 -6.39 -11.29 -9.84
CA ALA A 258 -6.00 -12.47 -9.08
C ALA A 258 -4.90 -12.14 -8.05
N ARG A 259 -3.88 -11.37 -8.41
CA ARG A 259 -2.82 -10.93 -7.49
C ARG A 259 -3.36 -10.07 -6.37
N GLY A 260 -4.29 -9.15 -6.66
CA GLY A 260 -4.93 -8.31 -5.64
C GLY A 260 -5.73 -9.13 -4.64
N LEU A 261 -6.59 -10.03 -5.14
CA LEU A 261 -7.41 -10.90 -4.31
C LEU A 261 -6.58 -11.93 -3.52
N SER A 262 -5.52 -12.47 -4.12
CA SER A 262 -4.61 -13.41 -3.46
C SER A 262 -3.90 -12.79 -2.25
N ARG A 263 -3.56 -11.49 -2.28
CA ARG A 263 -3.00 -10.79 -1.12
C ARG A 263 -3.99 -10.74 0.05
N ILE A 264 -5.27 -10.52 -0.24
CA ILE A 264 -6.32 -10.57 0.79
C ILE A 264 -6.50 -12.00 1.31
N ALA A 265 -6.53 -12.99 0.42
CA ALA A 265 -6.72 -14.37 0.79
C ALA A 265 -5.56 -14.92 1.63
N ALA A 266 -4.32 -14.57 1.29
CA ALA A 266 -3.13 -14.97 2.03
C ALA A 266 -3.14 -14.48 3.49
N LEU A 267 -3.78 -13.33 3.76
CA LEU A 267 -3.87 -12.74 5.08
C LEU A 267 -4.56 -13.68 6.10
N VAL A 268 -5.61 -14.35 5.68
CA VAL A 268 -6.46 -15.16 6.56
C VAL A 268 -6.38 -16.65 6.27
N TYR A 269 -5.48 -17.08 5.38
CA TYR A 269 -5.32 -18.49 5.07
C TYR A 269 -5.07 -19.32 6.34
N PRO A 270 -5.76 -20.50 6.55
CA PRO A 270 -6.65 -21.21 5.61
C PRO A 270 -8.15 -20.81 5.73
N ASN A 271 -8.48 -19.72 6.38
CA ASN A 271 -9.84 -19.29 6.61
C ASN A 271 -10.53 -18.79 5.33
N LYS A 272 -11.85 -18.68 5.38
CA LYS A 272 -12.69 -18.34 4.22
C LYS A 272 -12.55 -16.86 3.84
N VAL A 273 -12.54 -16.59 2.53
CA VAL A 273 -12.66 -15.24 1.95
C VAL A 273 -13.84 -15.23 1.00
N ILE A 274 -14.75 -14.28 1.22
CA ILE A 274 -15.90 -14.04 0.33
C ILE A 274 -15.58 -12.82 -0.51
N VAL A 275 -15.44 -13.03 -1.82
CA VAL A 275 -15.21 -11.95 -2.79
C VAL A 275 -16.54 -11.59 -3.43
N ARG A 276 -16.92 -10.31 -3.32
CA ARG A 276 -18.07 -9.78 -4.05
C ARG A 276 -17.67 -9.47 -5.49
N MET A 277 -18.44 -9.96 -6.45
CA MET A 277 -18.31 -9.57 -7.85
C MET A 277 -18.55 -8.06 -7.99
N SER A 278 -17.94 -7.43 -8.98
CA SER A 278 -18.01 -5.98 -9.14
C SER A 278 -19.45 -5.47 -9.22
N ASP A 279 -19.72 -4.44 -8.43
CA ASP A 279 -20.99 -3.75 -8.36
C ASP A 279 -20.84 -2.27 -8.78
N PHE A 280 -19.89 -1.97 -9.65
CA PHE A 280 -19.73 -0.65 -10.22
C PHE A 280 -20.98 -0.22 -10.98
N LYS A 281 -21.32 1.05 -10.81
CA LYS A 281 -22.33 1.73 -11.60
C LYS A 281 -21.78 2.07 -12.98
N THR A 282 -22.66 2.35 -13.93
CA THR A 282 -22.29 2.78 -15.29
C THR A 282 -21.36 4.00 -15.31
N ASN A 283 -21.59 4.99 -14.45
CA ASN A 283 -20.72 6.16 -14.36
C ASN A 283 -19.33 5.84 -13.79
N GLU A 284 -19.23 4.88 -12.89
CA GLU A 284 -17.94 4.42 -12.35
C GLU A 284 -17.13 3.65 -13.41
N TYR A 285 -17.77 2.70 -14.09
CA TYR A 285 -17.16 2.01 -15.23
C TYR A 285 -16.81 2.96 -16.39
N ALA A 286 -17.67 3.94 -16.70
CA ALA A 286 -17.39 4.95 -17.71
C ALA A 286 -16.19 5.83 -17.37
N GLY A 287 -15.82 5.95 -16.10
CA GLY A 287 -14.65 6.68 -15.62
C GLY A 287 -13.32 5.97 -15.87
N LEU A 288 -13.32 4.64 -16.04
CA LEU A 288 -12.13 3.87 -16.33
C LEU A 288 -11.63 4.15 -17.77
N LEU A 289 -10.32 3.88 -18.00
CA LEU A 289 -9.71 4.05 -19.32
C LEU A 289 -10.51 3.30 -20.40
N GLY A 290 -10.89 4.02 -21.45
CA GLY A 290 -11.70 3.51 -22.56
C GLY A 290 -13.16 3.22 -22.23
N GLY A 291 -13.60 3.40 -20.96
CA GLY A 291 -14.92 2.95 -20.49
C GLY A 291 -16.11 3.69 -21.09
N ARG A 292 -15.99 5.01 -21.29
CA ARG A 292 -17.12 5.87 -21.68
C ARG A 292 -17.88 5.43 -22.91
N GLN A 293 -17.21 4.77 -23.84
CA GLN A 293 -17.84 4.31 -25.09
C GLN A 293 -18.59 2.98 -24.95
N PHE A 294 -18.30 2.22 -23.90
CA PHE A 294 -18.91 0.91 -23.65
C PHE A 294 -20.03 0.97 -22.61
N GLU A 295 -20.23 2.12 -21.98
CA GLU A 295 -21.22 2.27 -20.93
C GLU A 295 -22.43 3.10 -21.42
N PRO A 296 -23.66 2.67 -21.11
CA PRO A 296 -24.86 3.46 -21.39
C PRO A 296 -24.89 4.71 -20.49
N THR A 297 -25.54 5.75 -20.97
CA THR A 297 -25.85 6.93 -20.13
C THR A 297 -27.17 6.69 -19.44
N GLU A 298 -27.15 6.69 -18.11
CA GLU A 298 -28.33 6.46 -17.28
C GLU A 298 -28.68 7.70 -16.46
N GLU A 299 -29.97 8.00 -16.33
CA GLU A 299 -30.46 9.11 -15.49
C GLU A 299 -30.18 8.85 -14.00
N ASN A 300 -30.33 7.60 -13.57
CA ASN A 300 -30.02 7.18 -12.20
C ASN A 300 -29.19 5.89 -12.16
N PRO A 301 -27.86 5.99 -12.17
CA PRO A 301 -26.98 4.82 -12.11
C PRO A 301 -27.13 3.97 -10.84
N MET A 302 -27.79 4.48 -9.79
CA MET A 302 -27.97 3.73 -8.55
C MET A 302 -28.88 2.52 -8.71
N ILE A 303 -29.87 2.58 -9.60
CA ILE A 303 -30.87 1.54 -9.88
C ILE A 303 -30.76 0.97 -11.29
N GLY A 304 -29.68 1.32 -12.00
CA GLY A 304 -29.47 0.98 -13.38
C GLY A 304 -28.67 -0.31 -13.60
N TYR A 305 -27.91 -0.33 -14.69
CA TYR A 305 -27.12 -1.45 -15.17
C TYR A 305 -25.87 -1.70 -14.31
N ARG A 306 -26.04 -2.47 -13.24
CA ARG A 306 -24.99 -2.77 -12.26
C ARG A 306 -25.18 -4.14 -11.61
N GLY A 307 -24.11 -4.64 -10.97
CA GLY A 307 -24.14 -5.91 -10.23
C GLY A 307 -24.59 -7.07 -11.10
N ALA A 308 -25.51 -7.90 -10.60
CA ALA A 308 -25.94 -9.11 -11.26
C ALA A 308 -26.55 -8.87 -12.66
N SER A 309 -27.28 -7.76 -12.87
CA SER A 309 -27.87 -7.43 -14.17
C SER A 309 -26.81 -7.29 -15.28
N ARG A 310 -25.64 -6.79 -14.93
CA ARG A 310 -24.49 -6.66 -15.85
C ARG A 310 -23.97 -8.02 -16.28
N TYR A 311 -23.79 -8.94 -15.32
CA TYR A 311 -23.21 -10.27 -15.60
C TYR A 311 -24.15 -11.20 -16.39
N TYR A 312 -25.45 -10.90 -16.42
CA TYR A 312 -26.43 -11.59 -17.27
C TYR A 312 -26.63 -10.94 -18.65
N SER A 313 -26.06 -9.77 -18.87
CA SER A 313 -26.19 -9.06 -20.13
C SER A 313 -25.31 -9.69 -21.21
N PRO A 314 -25.83 -9.91 -22.41
CA PRO A 314 -25.03 -10.37 -23.54
C PRO A 314 -24.04 -9.31 -24.03
N GLU A 315 -24.18 -8.06 -23.59
CA GLU A 315 -23.33 -6.94 -24.00
C GLU A 315 -22.06 -6.83 -23.11
N TYR A 316 -22.05 -7.49 -21.98
CA TYR A 316 -20.94 -7.51 -21.02
C TYR A 316 -20.32 -8.92 -20.96
#